data_7a7f8e9b62510ed179af7ada23699e7a
#
_entry.id   7a7f8e9b62510ed179af7ada23699e7a
#
_cell.length_a   1.000
_cell.length_b   1.000
_cell.length_c   1.000
_cell.angle_alpha   90.00
_cell.angle_beta   90.00
_cell.angle_gamma   90.00
#
_symmetry.space_group_name_H-M   'P 1'
#
loop_
_entity.id
_entity.type
_entity.pdbx_description
1 polymer ?
#
loop_
_entity_poly.entity_id
_entity_poly.type
_entity_poly.pdbx_seq_one_letter_code
_entity_poly.pdbx_strand_id
1 'polypeptide(L)'
;TFFFEGDVGSLFPGLDKKGTGAIDYGFSVGRQALTFQNAIMINETVDSVGVVRNNIRFAGISGLRSTALYGWGELNRANARLNRSADMFGFFNSIDTPKHTFNIDMIFINDDQPTGDSVNFGVAAIQRLGHFNTAFRINTSFEPGANSPKAGTGTIFSSEVSWTPYRSDDIAYVNAFIVDGNYTQAGREPIVGGALGGLGVLFASPGVGNFLSELNNFTTDVAGLVVGYEAFWENHRRSLTLEIASRKDISDRGTGFDDVAFGFEFRQRLAHRVQFQLDASYSVLEKRNDGSTIRTEIRYQF
;
A
#
# COMPACT_ATOMS: atom_id res chain seq x y z
N THR A 1 12.73 -1.33 13.62
CA THR A 1 12.51 -2.61 12.89
C THR A 1 13.72 -3.48 13.09
N PHE A 2 13.55 -4.67 13.62
CA PHE A 2 14.63 -5.65 13.79
C PHE A 2 14.10 -7.02 13.36
N PHE A 3 14.68 -7.60 12.32
CA PHE A 3 14.30 -8.91 11.82
C PHE A 3 15.53 -9.66 11.28
N PHE A 4 15.39 -10.96 11.16
CA PHE A 4 16.34 -11.85 10.53
C PHE A 4 15.69 -12.50 9.32
N GLU A 5 16.39 -12.53 8.20
CA GLU A 5 15.95 -13.21 6.99
C GLU A 5 17.07 -14.10 6.45
N GLY A 6 16.71 -15.17 5.77
CA GLY A 6 17.65 -16.10 5.20
C GLY A 6 17.06 -16.91 4.05
N ASP A 7 17.95 -17.44 3.24
CA ASP A 7 17.64 -18.38 2.17
C ASP A 7 18.18 -19.77 2.53
N VAL A 8 17.30 -20.77 2.49
CA VAL A 8 17.63 -22.14 2.91
C VAL A 8 18.72 -22.75 2.01
N GLY A 9 18.66 -22.47 0.70
CA GLY A 9 19.66 -22.97 -0.25
C GLY A 9 21.04 -22.38 -0.01
N SER A 10 21.10 -21.10 0.37
CA SER A 10 22.34 -20.41 0.71
C SER A 10 22.92 -20.88 2.05
N LEU A 11 22.07 -21.11 3.05
CA LEU A 11 22.47 -21.59 4.37
C LEU A 11 22.91 -23.07 4.36
N PHE A 12 22.28 -23.88 3.52
CA PHE A 12 22.52 -25.32 3.44
C PHE A 12 22.79 -25.78 2.00
N PRO A 13 23.88 -25.34 1.37
CA PRO A 13 24.17 -25.63 -0.06
C PRO A 13 24.32 -27.14 -0.35
N GLY A 14 24.54 -27.93 0.67
CA GLY A 14 24.62 -29.40 0.54
C GLY A 14 23.28 -30.12 0.30
N LEU A 15 22.14 -29.43 0.53
CA LEU A 15 20.82 -30.04 0.39
C LEU A 15 20.33 -30.07 -1.09
N ASP A 16 20.76 -29.13 -1.94
CA ASP A 16 20.45 -29.15 -3.37
C ASP A 16 21.73 -29.15 -4.22
N LYS A 17 22.51 -30.20 -4.11
CA LYS A 17 23.77 -30.38 -4.86
C LYS A 17 23.61 -30.35 -6.39
N LYS A 18 22.39 -30.58 -6.86
CA LYS A 18 22.09 -30.60 -8.31
C LYS A 18 21.55 -29.26 -8.83
N GLY A 19 21.34 -28.28 -7.96
CA GLY A 19 20.79 -26.99 -8.34
C GLY A 19 19.36 -27.07 -8.93
N THR A 20 18.57 -28.02 -8.44
CA THR A 20 17.21 -28.25 -8.96
C THR A 20 16.21 -27.18 -8.54
N GLY A 21 16.59 -26.32 -7.58
CA GLY A 21 15.69 -25.36 -6.95
C GLY A 21 14.64 -26.01 -6.05
N ALA A 22 14.82 -27.29 -5.69
CA ALA A 22 13.86 -28.02 -4.83
C ALA A 22 13.73 -27.40 -3.44
N ILE A 23 14.78 -26.73 -2.97
CA ILE A 23 14.86 -26.07 -1.66
C ILE A 23 14.99 -24.54 -1.77
N ASP A 24 14.44 -23.95 -2.81
CA ASP A 24 14.38 -22.50 -2.99
C ASP A 24 13.30 -21.88 -2.07
N TYR A 25 13.59 -21.96 -0.77
CA TYR A 25 12.78 -21.40 0.30
C TYR A 25 13.54 -20.29 1.01
N GLY A 26 12.89 -19.15 1.16
CA GLY A 26 13.32 -18.11 2.08
C GLY A 26 12.49 -18.12 3.36
N PHE A 27 13.02 -17.53 4.40
CA PHE A 27 12.30 -17.33 5.65
C PHE A 27 12.68 -15.98 6.26
N SER A 28 11.77 -15.45 7.07
CA SER A 28 12.01 -14.24 7.85
C SER A 28 11.37 -14.38 9.22
N VAL A 29 11.97 -13.76 10.24
CA VAL A 29 11.42 -13.69 11.60
C VAL A 29 11.79 -12.38 12.26
N GLY A 30 10.85 -11.76 12.95
CA GLY A 30 11.04 -10.53 13.69
C GLY A 30 10.08 -9.42 13.28
N ARG A 31 10.40 -8.17 13.68
CA ARG A 31 9.58 -7.00 13.40
C ARG A 31 9.90 -6.44 12.02
N GLN A 32 9.00 -6.63 11.08
CA GLN A 32 9.18 -6.27 9.68
C GLN A 32 8.00 -5.47 9.12
N ALA A 33 8.30 -4.59 8.17
CA ALA A 33 7.28 -3.82 7.46
C ALA A 33 6.62 -4.71 6.39
N LEU A 34 5.30 -4.77 6.42
CA LEU A 34 4.47 -5.51 5.49
C LEU A 34 3.66 -4.54 4.64
N THR A 35 3.88 -4.60 3.32
CA THR A 35 3.13 -3.78 2.37
C THR A 35 2.66 -4.66 1.22
N PHE A 36 1.34 -4.90 1.14
CA PHE A 36 0.73 -5.70 0.09
C PHE A 36 -0.39 -4.95 -0.62
N GLN A 37 -0.62 -5.27 -1.90
CA GLN A 37 -1.61 -4.63 -2.77
C GLN A 37 -1.41 -3.10 -2.85
N ASN A 38 -0.15 -2.64 -2.96
CA ASN A 38 0.20 -1.21 -2.95
C ASN A 38 -0.33 -0.47 -1.71
N ALA A 39 -0.13 -1.04 -0.54
CA ALA A 39 -0.62 -0.52 0.74
C ALA A 39 -2.16 -0.54 0.93
N ILE A 40 -2.93 -0.95 -0.08
CA ILE A 40 -4.41 -1.01 0.02
C ILE A 40 -4.84 -2.09 1.01
N MET A 41 -4.22 -3.28 0.98
CA MET A 41 -4.59 -4.41 1.84
C MET A 41 -3.97 -4.29 3.24
N ILE A 42 -2.69 -4.02 3.30
CA ILE A 42 -1.94 -3.84 4.55
C ILE A 42 -0.75 -2.91 4.32
N ASN A 43 -0.47 -2.04 5.28
CA ASN A 43 0.73 -1.23 5.38
C ASN A 43 1.07 -1.07 6.86
N GLU A 44 1.78 -2.05 7.41
CA GLU A 44 1.98 -2.19 8.85
C GLU A 44 3.37 -2.75 9.17
N THR A 45 3.87 -2.42 10.35
CA THR A 45 5.09 -3.03 10.90
C THR A 45 4.69 -4.03 11.98
N VAL A 46 4.91 -5.33 11.71
CA VAL A 46 4.39 -6.44 12.50
C VAL A 46 5.51 -7.36 12.95
N ASP A 47 5.40 -7.87 14.18
CA ASP A 47 6.19 -8.99 14.62
C ASP A 47 5.66 -10.26 13.94
N SER A 48 6.50 -10.92 13.14
CA SER A 48 6.02 -11.99 12.28
C SER A 48 7.10 -13.01 11.95
N VAL A 49 6.63 -14.18 11.54
CA VAL A 49 7.43 -15.21 10.88
C VAL A 49 6.82 -15.51 9.52
N GLY A 50 7.67 -15.59 8.52
CA GLY A 50 7.25 -15.87 7.15
C GLY A 50 8.14 -16.92 6.49
N VAL A 51 7.53 -17.69 5.59
CA VAL A 51 8.22 -18.60 4.68
C VAL A 51 7.78 -18.29 3.27
N VAL A 52 8.74 -18.14 2.38
CA VAL A 52 8.51 -17.91 0.95
C VAL A 52 9.08 -19.08 0.14
N ARG A 53 8.29 -19.54 -0.82
CA ARG A 53 8.73 -20.45 -1.88
C ARG A 53 8.87 -19.65 -3.15
N ASN A 54 10.09 -19.58 -3.68
CA ASN A 54 10.41 -18.87 -4.90
C ASN A 54 10.48 -19.82 -6.11
N ASN A 55 10.49 -19.23 -7.30
CA ASN A 55 10.84 -19.88 -8.56
C ASN A 55 10.02 -21.15 -8.89
N ILE A 56 8.76 -21.20 -8.45
CA ILE A 56 7.84 -22.26 -8.86
C ILE A 56 7.48 -22.03 -10.33
N ARG A 57 7.74 -23.00 -11.21
CA ARG A 57 7.55 -22.86 -12.66
C ARG A 57 6.48 -23.79 -13.16
N PHE A 58 5.60 -23.27 -14.01
CA PHE A 58 4.58 -24.02 -14.74
C PHE A 58 4.57 -23.61 -16.21
N ALA A 59 3.94 -24.38 -17.06
CA ALA A 59 3.76 -24.01 -18.46
C ALA A 59 2.98 -22.70 -18.58
N GLY A 60 3.52 -21.70 -19.28
CA GLY A 60 2.91 -20.38 -19.47
C GLY A 60 3.15 -19.38 -18.35
N ILE A 61 3.82 -19.77 -17.26
CA ILE A 61 4.17 -18.91 -16.12
C ILE A 61 5.69 -18.82 -16.05
N SER A 62 6.23 -17.59 -16.02
CA SER A 62 7.68 -17.35 -15.90
C SER A 62 8.18 -17.63 -14.49
N GLY A 63 7.37 -17.37 -13.48
CA GLY A 63 7.65 -17.63 -12.08
C GLY A 63 6.41 -17.46 -11.21
N LEU A 64 6.31 -18.27 -10.16
CA LEU A 64 5.38 -18.10 -9.07
C LEU A 64 6.17 -18.00 -7.76
N ARG A 65 5.90 -16.97 -7.00
CA ARG A 65 6.36 -16.82 -5.62
C ARG A 65 5.15 -16.92 -4.70
N SER A 66 5.23 -17.79 -3.70
CA SER A 66 4.18 -17.99 -2.71
C SER A 66 4.76 -17.79 -1.31
N THR A 67 4.12 -16.93 -0.52
CA THR A 67 4.53 -16.57 0.84
C THR A 67 3.42 -16.91 1.81
N ALA A 68 3.73 -17.63 2.86
CA ALA A 68 2.89 -17.82 4.03
C ALA A 68 3.51 -17.06 5.21
N LEU A 69 2.69 -16.32 5.96
CA LEU A 69 3.12 -15.47 7.06
C LEU A 69 2.18 -15.59 8.24
N TYR A 70 2.76 -15.67 9.43
CA TYR A 70 2.05 -15.50 10.69
C TYR A 70 2.61 -14.29 11.42
N GLY A 71 1.73 -13.37 11.81
CA GLY A 71 2.05 -12.16 12.56
C GLY A 71 1.29 -12.13 13.88
N TRP A 72 1.88 -11.50 14.87
CA TRP A 72 1.30 -11.40 16.22
C TRP A 72 1.59 -10.05 16.85
N GLY A 73 0.80 -9.71 17.86
CA GLY A 73 1.02 -8.52 18.67
C GLY A 73 0.59 -7.24 17.95
N GLU A 74 1.36 -6.20 18.05
CA GLU A 74 1.05 -4.82 17.74
C GLU A 74 0.57 -4.57 16.28
N LEU A 75 -0.73 -4.80 16.03
CA LEU A 75 -1.42 -4.46 14.79
C LEU A 75 -2.26 -3.19 14.98
N ASN A 76 -2.10 -2.20 14.12
CA ASN A 76 -3.01 -1.06 14.08
C ASN A 76 -4.27 -1.44 13.30
N ARG A 77 -5.35 -1.68 14.02
CA ARG A 77 -6.64 -2.07 13.48
C ARG A 77 -7.46 -0.84 13.08
N ALA A 78 -8.66 -1.05 12.59
CA ALA A 78 -9.58 0.00 12.15
C ALA A 78 -9.48 1.30 12.97
N ASN A 79 -9.43 2.45 12.32
CA ASN A 79 -9.16 3.77 12.92
C ASN A 79 -7.75 3.91 13.54
N ALA A 80 -6.78 3.16 13.04
CA ALA A 80 -5.39 3.19 13.49
C ALA A 80 -5.21 2.98 15.00
N ARG A 81 -6.03 2.13 15.60
CA ARG A 81 -5.89 1.74 17.01
C ARG A 81 -5.01 0.51 17.11
N LEU A 82 -3.96 0.64 17.93
CA LEU A 82 -3.07 -0.46 18.22
C LEU A 82 -3.81 -1.57 18.96
N ASN A 83 -3.75 -2.77 18.41
CA ASN A 83 -4.23 -3.99 19.03
C ASN A 83 -3.05 -4.92 19.30
N ARG A 84 -2.95 -5.40 20.55
CA ARG A 84 -1.86 -6.26 21.01
C ARG A 84 -2.24 -7.72 21.13
N SER A 85 -3.51 -8.06 20.90
CA SER A 85 -4.04 -9.43 20.99
C SER A 85 -4.43 -10.02 19.64
N ALA A 86 -4.30 -9.26 18.57
CA ALA A 86 -4.64 -9.74 17.23
C ALA A 86 -3.54 -10.64 16.66
N ASP A 87 -3.95 -11.76 16.11
CA ASP A 87 -3.13 -12.67 15.32
C ASP A 87 -3.47 -12.52 13.84
N MET A 88 -2.44 -12.55 12.99
CA MET A 88 -2.57 -12.39 11.55
C MET A 88 -2.02 -13.61 10.81
N PHE A 89 -2.78 -14.13 9.86
CA PHE A 89 -2.36 -15.16 8.93
C PHE A 89 -2.43 -14.59 7.52
N GLY A 90 -1.29 -14.53 6.84
CA GLY A 90 -1.17 -13.99 5.48
C GLY A 90 -0.75 -15.05 4.49
N PHE A 91 -1.36 -15.02 3.29
CA PHE A 91 -0.97 -15.84 2.16
C PHE A 91 -0.90 -14.97 0.91
N PHE A 92 0.31 -14.85 0.34
CA PHE A 92 0.59 -13.91 -0.73
C PHE A 92 1.23 -14.62 -1.90
N ASN A 93 0.68 -14.41 -3.10
CA ASN A 93 1.15 -15.04 -4.31
C ASN A 93 1.41 -13.99 -5.39
N SER A 94 2.60 -14.08 -6.01
CA SER A 94 2.96 -13.29 -7.17
C SER A 94 3.24 -14.21 -8.34
N ILE A 95 2.48 -14.07 -9.41
CA ILE A 95 2.51 -14.90 -10.62
C ILE A 95 3.03 -14.05 -11.77
N ASP A 96 4.25 -14.31 -12.21
CA ASP A 96 4.85 -13.60 -13.32
C ASP A 96 4.63 -14.36 -14.63
N THR A 97 4.14 -13.65 -15.61
CA THR A 97 4.06 -14.08 -17.01
C THR A 97 4.96 -13.17 -17.86
N PRO A 98 5.21 -13.47 -19.13
CA PRO A 98 6.05 -12.60 -19.97
C PRO A 98 5.56 -11.15 -20.12
N LYS A 99 4.30 -10.85 -19.82
CA LYS A 99 3.70 -9.53 -20.02
C LYS A 99 2.99 -8.95 -18.81
N HIS A 100 2.66 -9.80 -17.83
CA HIS A 100 1.83 -9.43 -16.69
C HIS A 100 2.38 -10.03 -15.41
N THR A 101 2.23 -9.31 -14.32
CA THR A 101 2.35 -9.85 -12.95
C THR A 101 0.96 -9.83 -12.31
N PHE A 102 0.50 -10.97 -11.82
CA PHE A 102 -0.72 -11.10 -11.06
C PHE A 102 -0.38 -11.35 -9.59
N ASN A 103 -0.99 -10.57 -8.70
CA ASN A 103 -0.92 -10.84 -7.27
C ASN A 103 -2.29 -11.35 -6.79
N ILE A 104 -2.28 -12.40 -5.97
CA ILE A 104 -3.47 -12.97 -5.31
C ILE A 104 -3.13 -13.14 -3.86
N ASP A 105 -3.71 -12.33 -3.01
CA ASP A 105 -3.34 -12.18 -1.62
C ASP A 105 -4.54 -12.34 -0.71
N MET A 106 -4.31 -12.93 0.46
CA MET A 106 -5.33 -13.11 1.49
C MET A 106 -4.71 -12.90 2.87
N ILE A 107 -5.43 -12.20 3.73
CA ILE A 107 -5.10 -12.01 5.14
C ILE A 107 -6.33 -12.37 5.97
N PHE A 108 -6.13 -13.18 6.98
CA PHE A 108 -7.09 -13.44 8.05
C PHE A 108 -6.55 -12.85 9.36
N ILE A 109 -7.36 -12.08 10.04
CA ILE A 109 -7.07 -11.55 11.38
C ILE A 109 -8.03 -12.20 12.36
N ASN A 110 -7.48 -12.81 13.40
CA ASN A 110 -8.19 -13.28 14.58
C ASN A 110 -8.01 -12.28 15.71
N ASP A 111 -9.11 -11.75 16.23
CA ASP A 111 -9.07 -10.64 17.19
C ASP A 111 -10.20 -10.72 18.22
N ASP A 112 -9.88 -11.05 19.45
CA ASP A 112 -10.81 -11.14 20.59
C ASP A 112 -11.33 -9.77 21.08
N GLN A 113 -10.81 -8.66 20.53
CA GLN A 113 -11.23 -7.30 20.90
C GLN A 113 -12.49 -6.87 20.13
N PRO A 114 -13.13 -5.76 20.53
CA PRO A 114 -14.32 -5.25 19.83
C PRO A 114 -14.11 -4.88 18.36
N THR A 115 -12.87 -4.90 17.85
CA THR A 115 -12.59 -4.73 16.42
C THR A 115 -12.98 -5.97 15.64
N GLY A 116 -12.83 -7.14 16.29
CA GLY A 116 -13.27 -8.44 15.77
C GLY A 116 -12.39 -8.99 14.64
N ASP A 117 -12.74 -10.20 14.24
CA ASP A 117 -12.11 -10.89 13.13
C ASP A 117 -12.30 -10.16 11.81
N SER A 118 -11.36 -10.31 10.89
CA SER A 118 -11.54 -9.84 9.51
C SER A 118 -10.81 -10.72 8.52
N VAL A 119 -11.37 -10.79 7.32
CA VAL A 119 -10.73 -11.41 6.16
C VAL A 119 -10.55 -10.36 5.08
N ASN A 120 -9.34 -10.24 4.57
CA ASN A 120 -9.02 -9.38 3.44
C ASN A 120 -8.56 -10.26 2.28
N PHE A 121 -9.13 -10.03 1.10
CA PHE A 121 -8.74 -10.70 -0.13
C PHE A 121 -8.45 -9.65 -1.21
N GLY A 122 -7.39 -9.86 -1.99
CA GLY A 122 -6.97 -8.93 -3.03
C GLY A 122 -6.44 -9.63 -4.27
N VAL A 123 -6.78 -9.05 -5.42
CA VAL A 123 -6.23 -9.45 -6.71
C VAL A 123 -5.71 -8.21 -7.42
N ALA A 124 -4.49 -8.30 -7.97
CA ALA A 124 -3.92 -7.26 -8.80
C ALA A 124 -3.43 -7.81 -10.14
N ALA A 125 -3.55 -6.99 -11.18
CA ALA A 125 -2.94 -7.19 -12.48
C ALA A 125 -2.04 -6.00 -12.80
N ILE A 126 -0.74 -6.23 -12.88
CA ILE A 126 0.28 -5.21 -13.13
C ILE A 126 0.89 -5.52 -14.50
N GLN A 127 0.91 -4.52 -15.39
CA GLN A 127 1.33 -4.74 -16.77
C GLN A 127 1.79 -3.45 -17.43
N ARG A 128 2.49 -3.61 -18.54
CA ARG A 128 2.82 -2.52 -19.43
C ARG A 128 1.98 -2.63 -20.72
N LEU A 129 1.15 -1.61 -20.96
CA LEU A 129 0.31 -1.50 -22.16
C LEU A 129 0.88 -0.40 -23.09
N GLY A 130 1.69 -0.79 -24.05
CA GLY A 130 2.40 0.16 -24.91
C GLY A 130 3.37 1.03 -24.12
N HIS A 131 3.08 2.32 -24.02
CA HIS A 131 3.89 3.29 -23.27
C HIS A 131 3.40 3.49 -21.81
N PHE A 132 2.27 2.88 -21.44
CA PHE A 132 1.66 3.03 -20.14
C PHE A 132 2.03 1.87 -19.22
N ASN A 133 2.49 2.18 -18.01
CA ASN A 133 2.52 1.23 -16.92
C ASN A 133 1.16 1.27 -16.24
N THR A 134 0.53 0.12 -16.05
CA THR A 134 -0.82 0.04 -15.49
C THR A 134 -0.87 -0.97 -14.36
N ALA A 135 -1.67 -0.66 -13.34
CA ALA A 135 -2.02 -1.60 -12.29
C ALA A 135 -3.52 -1.48 -11.99
N PHE A 136 -4.21 -2.62 -12.00
CA PHE A 136 -5.61 -2.73 -11.63
C PHE A 136 -5.71 -3.63 -10.41
N ARG A 137 -6.41 -3.18 -9.38
CA ARG A 137 -6.57 -3.94 -8.13
C ARG A 137 -8.02 -3.99 -7.70
N ILE A 138 -8.40 -5.14 -7.15
CA ILE A 138 -9.65 -5.32 -6.44
C ILE A 138 -9.27 -5.87 -5.07
N ASN A 139 -9.67 -5.18 -4.01
CA ASN A 139 -9.48 -5.65 -2.66
C ASN A 139 -10.82 -5.64 -1.94
N THR A 140 -11.09 -6.69 -1.19
CA THR A 140 -12.34 -6.85 -0.44
C THR A 140 -12.02 -7.16 1.01
N SER A 141 -12.76 -6.56 1.92
CA SER A 141 -12.76 -6.89 3.35
C SER A 141 -14.08 -7.52 3.73
N PHE A 142 -14.04 -8.52 4.60
CA PHE A 142 -15.18 -9.19 5.16
C PHE A 142 -15.08 -9.26 6.67
N GLU A 143 -16.19 -9.11 7.32
CA GLU A 143 -16.38 -9.40 8.72
C GLU A 143 -17.04 -10.77 8.86
N PRO A 144 -16.33 -11.82 9.34
CA PRO A 144 -16.86 -13.18 9.39
C PRO A 144 -17.89 -13.43 10.51
N GLY A 145 -18.13 -12.48 11.40
CA GLY A 145 -19.04 -12.63 12.54
C GLY A 145 -19.98 -11.47 12.75
N ALA A 146 -21.20 -11.74 13.22
CA ALA A 146 -22.23 -10.72 13.46
C ALA A 146 -21.90 -9.72 14.60
N ASN A 147 -20.76 -9.87 15.27
CA ASN A 147 -20.38 -9.13 16.47
C ASN A 147 -19.13 -8.26 16.32
N SER A 148 -18.66 -8.04 15.13
CA SER A 148 -17.44 -7.25 14.87
C SER A 148 -17.79 -5.86 14.32
N PRO A 149 -18.18 -4.87 15.15
CA PRO A 149 -18.75 -3.63 14.65
C PRO A 149 -17.76 -2.67 14.00
N LYS A 150 -16.50 -3.04 13.84
CA LYS A 150 -15.43 -2.13 13.39
C LYS A 150 -14.60 -2.63 12.22
N ALA A 151 -14.54 -3.93 11.96
CA ALA A 151 -14.02 -4.46 10.72
C ALA A 151 -15.11 -4.31 9.67
N GLY A 152 -14.93 -3.43 8.70
CA GLY A 152 -15.99 -3.17 7.70
C GLY A 152 -16.04 -4.25 6.63
N THR A 153 -17.22 -4.42 6.04
CA THR A 153 -17.40 -5.19 4.81
C THR A 153 -17.52 -4.23 3.63
N GLY A 154 -16.62 -4.37 2.67
CA GLY A 154 -16.60 -3.52 1.49
C GLY A 154 -15.56 -3.96 0.47
N THR A 155 -15.64 -3.36 -0.71
CA THR A 155 -14.73 -3.63 -1.83
C THR A 155 -14.18 -2.33 -2.39
N ILE A 156 -12.87 -2.27 -2.58
CA ILE A 156 -12.20 -1.19 -3.31
C ILE A 156 -11.67 -1.71 -4.64
N PHE A 157 -12.04 -1.05 -5.72
CA PHE A 157 -11.38 -1.15 -7.00
C PHE A 157 -10.47 0.06 -7.18
N SER A 158 -9.23 -0.16 -7.61
CA SER A 158 -8.29 0.91 -7.98
C SER A 158 -7.63 0.65 -9.31
N SER A 159 -7.36 1.73 -10.05
CA SER A 159 -6.59 1.73 -11.28
C SER A 159 -5.49 2.79 -11.19
N GLU A 160 -4.29 2.40 -11.56
CA GLU A 160 -3.12 3.27 -11.64
C GLU A 160 -2.58 3.21 -13.06
N VAL A 161 -2.37 4.36 -13.65
CA VAL A 161 -1.80 4.51 -14.99
C VAL A 161 -0.70 5.54 -14.93
N SER A 162 0.50 5.19 -15.37
CA SER A 162 1.62 6.12 -15.46
C SER A 162 2.37 5.97 -16.78
N TRP A 163 2.98 7.05 -17.21
CA TRP A 163 3.83 7.05 -18.40
C TRP A 163 4.93 8.09 -18.29
N THR A 164 6.00 7.84 -19.01
CA THR A 164 7.10 8.81 -19.18
C THR A 164 6.84 9.58 -20.47
N PRO A 165 6.69 10.93 -20.41
CA PRO A 165 6.54 11.76 -21.60
C PRO A 165 7.74 11.64 -22.55
N TYR A 166 7.50 11.88 -23.85
CA TYR A 166 8.52 11.73 -24.86
C TYR A 166 9.74 12.64 -24.60
N ARG A 167 10.95 12.07 -24.63
CA ARG A 167 12.24 12.75 -24.36
C ARG A 167 12.36 13.36 -22.97
N SER A 168 11.70 12.80 -21.99
CA SER A 168 11.77 13.20 -20.59
C SER A 168 12.06 11.98 -19.73
N ASP A 169 12.60 12.20 -18.53
CA ASP A 169 12.68 11.21 -17.46
C ASP A 169 11.52 11.38 -16.46
N ASP A 170 10.63 12.33 -16.73
CA ASP A 170 9.50 12.67 -15.87
C ASP A 170 8.42 11.59 -15.88
N ILE A 171 7.54 11.63 -14.90
CA ILE A 171 6.41 10.70 -14.78
C ILE A 171 5.12 11.50 -14.73
N ALA A 172 4.21 11.21 -15.65
CA ALA A 172 2.82 11.63 -15.54
C ALA A 172 1.99 10.43 -15.07
N TYR A 173 0.99 10.65 -14.22
CA TYR A 173 0.14 9.59 -13.73
C TYR A 173 -1.31 10.01 -13.51
N VAL A 174 -2.18 9.01 -13.60
CA VAL A 174 -3.60 9.12 -13.28
C VAL A 174 -3.99 7.89 -12.48
N ASN A 175 -4.51 8.09 -11.28
CA ASN A 175 -4.99 7.03 -10.41
C ASN A 175 -6.46 7.27 -10.10
N ALA A 176 -7.28 6.22 -10.11
CA ALA A 176 -8.68 6.32 -9.80
C ALA A 176 -9.08 5.17 -8.85
N PHE A 177 -10.08 5.42 -8.04
CA PHE A 177 -10.63 4.39 -7.15
C PHE A 177 -12.14 4.55 -6.97
N ILE A 178 -12.78 3.44 -6.64
CA ILE A 178 -14.16 3.39 -6.18
C ILE A 178 -14.28 2.36 -5.07
N VAL A 179 -14.99 2.71 -4.02
CA VAL A 179 -15.25 1.86 -2.86
C VAL A 179 -16.75 1.67 -2.72
N ASP A 180 -17.16 0.42 -2.64
CA ASP A 180 -18.52 0.01 -2.33
C ASP A 180 -18.54 -0.60 -0.92
N GLY A 181 -19.44 -0.13 -0.07
CA GLY A 181 -19.51 -0.49 1.34
C GLY A 181 -18.38 0.13 2.18
N ASN A 182 -18.04 -0.48 3.29
CA ASN A 182 -17.03 -0.01 4.25
C ASN A 182 -15.76 -0.90 4.16
N TYR A 183 -14.87 -0.60 3.22
CA TYR A 183 -13.62 -1.35 3.10
C TYR A 183 -12.68 -1.04 4.27
N THR A 184 -12.11 -2.09 4.88
CA THR A 184 -11.17 -1.96 5.99
C THR A 184 -9.89 -2.74 5.71
N GLN A 185 -8.73 -2.09 5.83
CA GLN A 185 -7.43 -2.74 5.73
C GLN A 185 -7.21 -3.76 6.86
N ALA A 186 -6.41 -4.79 6.60
CA ALA A 186 -6.00 -5.76 7.60
C ALA A 186 -5.19 -5.13 8.74
N GLY A 187 -4.26 -4.24 8.40
CA GLY A 187 -3.46 -3.48 9.35
C GLY A 187 -2.90 -2.21 8.71
N ARG A 188 -2.71 -1.18 9.55
CA ARG A 188 -2.27 0.12 9.09
C ARG A 188 -1.53 0.88 10.17
N GLU A 189 -0.31 1.27 9.92
CA GLU A 189 0.38 2.25 10.77
C GLU A 189 -0.39 3.61 10.74
N PRO A 190 -0.55 4.28 11.89
CA PRO A 190 -1.32 5.52 11.98
C PRO A 190 -0.84 6.64 11.07
N ILE A 191 0.44 6.61 10.72
CA ILE A 191 1.14 7.67 9.99
C ILE A 191 1.21 7.47 8.47
N VAL A 192 0.66 6.38 7.93
CA VAL A 192 0.82 6.06 6.50
C VAL A 192 -0.42 6.29 5.61
N GLY A 193 -1.49 6.86 6.15
CA GLY A 193 -2.60 7.38 5.34
C GLY A 193 -3.70 6.41 4.92
N GLY A 194 -3.73 5.17 5.36
CA GLY A 194 -4.81 4.23 5.04
C GLY A 194 -4.75 3.66 3.62
N ALA A 195 -5.83 3.01 3.16
CA ALA A 195 -5.90 2.33 1.87
C ALA A 195 -5.70 3.25 0.67
N LEU A 196 -6.08 4.51 0.78
CA LEU A 196 -5.93 5.49 -0.28
C LEU A 196 -4.54 6.14 -0.31
N GLY A 197 -3.74 6.00 0.75
CA GLY A 197 -2.43 6.63 0.88
C GLY A 197 -1.39 6.22 -0.17
N GLY A 198 -1.58 5.07 -0.82
CA GLY A 198 -0.74 4.62 -1.95
C GLY A 198 -1.17 5.18 -3.31
N LEU A 199 -2.29 5.90 -3.39
CA LEU A 199 -2.85 6.37 -4.67
C LEU A 199 -2.41 7.79 -5.05
N GLY A 200 -1.90 8.57 -4.10
CA GLY A 200 -1.42 9.93 -4.35
C GLY A 200 -0.88 10.60 -3.10
N VAL A 201 -0.08 11.66 -3.28
CA VAL A 201 0.56 12.39 -2.17
C VAL A 201 -0.46 13.11 -1.29
N LEU A 202 -1.60 13.53 -1.86
CA LEU A 202 -2.66 14.23 -1.14
C LEU A 202 -3.53 13.30 -0.27
N PHE A 203 -3.53 12.00 -0.54
CA PHE A 203 -4.15 10.97 0.30
C PHE A 203 -3.17 10.37 1.31
N ALA A 204 -1.87 10.51 1.09
CA ALA A 204 -0.86 10.00 2.00
C ALA A 204 -0.79 10.87 3.26
N SER A 205 -0.67 10.23 4.42
CA SER A 205 -0.30 10.96 5.64
C SER A 205 1.19 11.28 5.59
N PRO A 206 1.60 12.45 6.07
CA PRO A 206 3.00 12.75 6.28
C PRO A 206 3.63 11.72 7.25
N GLY A 207 4.80 11.20 6.92
CA GLY A 207 5.48 10.15 7.69
C GLY A 207 6.02 10.58 9.07
N VAL A 208 5.67 11.77 9.58
CA VAL A 208 6.17 12.32 10.85
C VAL A 208 5.05 13.01 11.60
N GLY A 209 4.91 12.69 12.90
CA GLY A 209 3.93 13.30 13.80
C GLY A 209 2.50 12.82 13.57
N ASN A 210 1.53 13.55 14.11
CA ASN A 210 0.10 13.24 14.02
C ASN A 210 -0.59 14.04 12.91
N PHE A 211 0.08 14.29 11.80
CA PHE A 211 -0.50 14.98 10.66
C PHE A 211 -1.39 14.02 9.86
N LEU A 212 -2.59 14.46 9.55
CA LEU A 212 -3.53 13.74 8.69
C LEU A 212 -3.18 14.00 7.22
N SER A 213 -3.70 13.16 6.34
CA SER A 213 -3.70 13.43 4.90
C SER A 213 -4.54 14.67 4.58
N GLU A 214 -4.22 15.36 3.49
CA GLU A 214 -4.94 16.57 3.04
C GLU A 214 -6.40 16.23 2.70
N LEU A 215 -6.60 15.15 1.96
CA LEU A 215 -7.91 14.59 1.72
C LEU A 215 -8.20 13.47 2.71
N ASN A 216 -9.46 13.40 3.11
CA ASN A 216 -9.93 12.32 3.97
C ASN A 216 -9.70 10.96 3.27
N ASN A 217 -9.11 10.01 3.98
CA ASN A 217 -8.75 8.68 3.47
C ASN A 217 -9.68 7.56 3.97
N PHE A 218 -10.87 7.88 4.50
CA PHE A 218 -11.88 6.86 4.82
C PHE A 218 -12.41 6.19 3.54
N THR A 219 -12.60 4.90 3.62
CA THR A 219 -12.95 4.02 2.53
C THR A 219 -14.36 3.45 2.71
N THR A 220 -15.36 4.37 2.77
CA THR A 220 -16.77 4.02 2.88
C THR A 220 -17.54 4.73 1.78
N ASP A 221 -18.11 3.98 0.83
CA ASP A 221 -18.95 4.46 -0.27
C ASP A 221 -18.37 5.73 -0.92
N VAL A 222 -17.18 5.64 -1.46
CA VAL A 222 -16.43 6.79 -1.97
C VAL A 222 -15.76 6.46 -3.31
N ALA A 223 -15.72 7.44 -4.20
CA ALA A 223 -14.91 7.38 -5.43
C ALA A 223 -13.94 8.56 -5.48
N GLY A 224 -12.86 8.44 -6.23
CA GLY A 224 -11.92 9.53 -6.39
C GLY A 224 -10.96 9.37 -7.55
N LEU A 225 -10.30 10.48 -7.85
CA LEU A 225 -9.36 10.63 -8.95
C LEU A 225 -8.14 11.40 -8.47
N VAL A 226 -6.97 10.98 -8.91
CA VAL A 226 -5.69 11.64 -8.71
C VAL A 226 -5.04 11.85 -10.06
N VAL A 227 -4.55 13.05 -10.33
CA VAL A 227 -3.76 13.39 -11.51
C VAL A 227 -2.50 14.07 -11.06
N GLY A 228 -1.35 13.55 -11.45
CA GLY A 228 -0.07 14.08 -11.04
C GLY A 228 1.00 14.06 -12.12
N TYR A 229 2.01 14.88 -11.89
CA TYR A 229 3.20 14.97 -12.72
C TYR A 229 4.40 15.16 -11.82
N GLU A 230 5.39 14.27 -11.97
CA GLU A 230 6.67 14.35 -11.26
C GLU A 230 7.78 14.66 -12.25
N ALA A 231 8.37 15.85 -12.13
CA ALA A 231 9.52 16.29 -12.89
C ALA A 231 10.82 15.95 -12.17
N PHE A 232 11.80 15.47 -12.93
CA PHE A 232 13.12 15.14 -12.40
C PHE A 232 14.20 15.98 -13.07
N TRP A 233 15.22 16.37 -12.30
CA TRP A 233 16.43 17.02 -12.81
C TRP A 233 17.65 16.69 -11.96
N GLU A 234 18.83 17.07 -12.45
CA GLU A 234 20.12 16.75 -11.83
C GLU A 234 20.33 15.25 -11.57
N ASN A 235 20.02 14.39 -12.57
CA ASN A 235 20.10 12.92 -12.46
C ASN A 235 19.28 12.38 -11.28
N HIS A 236 18.01 12.78 -11.19
CA HIS A 236 17.07 12.41 -10.12
C HIS A 236 17.50 12.82 -8.70
N ARG A 237 18.41 13.79 -8.58
CA ARG A 237 18.77 14.35 -7.26
C ARG A 237 17.71 15.31 -6.74
N ARG A 238 16.90 15.84 -7.65
CA ARG A 238 15.75 16.70 -7.35
C ARG A 238 14.54 16.18 -8.06
N SER A 239 13.38 16.26 -7.40
CA SER A 239 12.09 16.07 -8.04
C SER A 239 11.07 17.08 -7.52
N LEU A 240 10.09 17.38 -8.36
CA LEU A 240 8.91 18.16 -8.03
C LEU A 240 7.68 17.41 -8.52
N THR A 241 6.86 16.97 -7.58
CA THR A 241 5.55 16.39 -7.87
C THR A 241 4.49 17.48 -7.75
N LEU A 242 3.66 17.63 -8.77
CA LEU A 242 2.45 18.43 -8.74
C LEU A 242 1.26 17.48 -8.80
N GLU A 243 0.29 17.63 -7.92
CA GLU A 243 -0.86 16.73 -7.85
C GLU A 243 -2.16 17.50 -7.63
N ILE A 244 -3.21 17.03 -8.32
CA ILE A 244 -4.60 17.37 -8.04
C ILE A 244 -5.31 16.08 -7.72
N ALA A 245 -6.04 16.06 -6.61
CA ALA A 245 -6.82 14.91 -6.20
C ALA A 245 -8.24 15.32 -5.79
N SER A 246 -9.18 14.44 -6.03
CA SER A 246 -10.57 14.61 -5.63
C SER A 246 -11.13 13.33 -5.04
N ARG A 247 -12.07 13.48 -4.13
CA ARG A 247 -12.91 12.40 -3.64
C ARG A 247 -14.36 12.83 -3.63
N LYS A 248 -15.25 11.88 -3.84
CA LYS A 248 -16.69 12.11 -3.84
C LYS A 248 -17.37 11.00 -3.04
N ASP A 249 -18.27 11.40 -2.14
CA ASP A 249 -19.20 10.47 -1.50
C ASP A 249 -20.22 9.97 -2.55
N ILE A 250 -20.34 8.65 -2.66
CA ILE A 250 -21.30 8.00 -3.55
C ILE A 250 -22.41 7.29 -2.79
N SER A 251 -22.46 7.47 -1.45
CA SER A 251 -23.53 6.89 -0.64
C SER A 251 -24.85 7.60 -0.87
N ASP A 252 -25.94 6.84 -0.89
CA ASP A 252 -27.32 7.39 -0.97
C ASP A 252 -27.68 8.23 0.27
N ARG A 253 -26.86 8.18 1.32
CA ARG A 253 -27.13 8.85 2.60
C ARG A 253 -26.61 10.28 2.65
N GLY A 254 -25.79 10.71 1.66
CA GLY A 254 -25.21 12.05 1.61
C GLY A 254 -24.41 12.43 2.87
N THR A 255 -23.85 11.45 3.56
CA THR A 255 -23.13 11.64 4.83
C THR A 255 -21.64 11.86 4.63
N GLY A 256 -21.14 11.68 3.43
CA GLY A 256 -19.74 11.83 3.08
C GLY A 256 -19.34 13.26 2.73
N PHE A 257 -18.16 13.38 2.17
CA PHE A 257 -17.52 14.66 1.86
C PHE A 257 -17.08 14.65 0.39
N ASP A 258 -17.47 15.67 -0.34
CA ASP A 258 -16.95 15.96 -1.68
C ASP A 258 -15.79 16.95 -1.50
N ASP A 259 -14.58 16.48 -1.67
CA ASP A 259 -13.38 17.25 -1.40
C ASP A 259 -12.46 17.26 -2.63
N VAL A 260 -11.76 18.38 -2.84
CA VAL A 260 -10.71 18.54 -3.86
C VAL A 260 -9.49 19.18 -3.22
N ALA A 261 -8.31 18.71 -3.57
CA ALA A 261 -7.06 19.30 -3.13
C ALA A 261 -6.07 19.45 -4.29
N PHE A 262 -5.18 20.42 -4.15
CA PHE A 262 -3.99 20.59 -4.99
C PHE A 262 -2.78 20.61 -4.07
N GLY A 263 -1.68 20.06 -4.54
CA GLY A 263 -0.45 20.10 -3.77
C GLY A 263 0.79 19.92 -4.62
N PHE A 264 1.90 20.21 -4.00
CA PHE A 264 3.19 19.87 -4.55
C PHE A 264 4.08 19.25 -3.47
N GLU A 265 4.99 18.41 -3.90
CA GLU A 265 6.06 17.85 -3.10
C GLU A 265 7.38 18.08 -3.83
N PHE A 266 8.28 18.83 -3.20
CA PHE A 266 9.64 19.02 -3.67
C PHE A 266 10.61 18.16 -2.85
N ARG A 267 11.44 17.37 -3.51
CA ARG A 267 12.48 16.56 -2.88
C ARG A 267 13.84 16.94 -3.42
N GLN A 268 14.82 17.03 -2.54
CA GLN A 268 16.21 17.26 -2.91
C GLN A 268 17.15 16.39 -2.08
N ARG A 269 18.02 15.63 -2.74
CA ARG A 269 19.11 14.93 -2.09
C ARG A 269 20.23 15.92 -1.83
N LEU A 270 20.46 16.28 -0.57
CA LEU A 270 21.51 17.20 -0.14
C LEU A 270 22.87 16.50 -0.04
N ALA A 271 22.88 15.24 0.44
CA ALA A 271 24.07 14.40 0.55
C ALA A 271 23.70 12.93 0.31
N HIS A 272 24.68 12.04 0.35
CA HIS A 272 24.47 10.60 0.09
C HIS A 272 23.34 9.99 0.94
N ARG A 273 23.19 10.47 2.18
CA ARG A 273 22.20 9.95 3.16
C ARG A 273 21.23 11.01 3.67
N VAL A 274 21.24 12.20 3.09
CA VAL A 274 20.42 13.32 3.55
C VAL A 274 19.50 13.77 2.42
N GLN A 275 18.21 13.78 2.68
CA GLN A 275 17.18 14.27 1.78
C GLN A 275 16.37 15.37 2.46
N PHE A 276 16.20 16.49 1.76
CA PHE A 276 15.26 17.55 2.10
C PHE A 276 13.95 17.31 1.35
N GLN A 277 12.83 17.56 2.01
CA GLN A 277 11.49 17.54 1.42
C GLN A 277 10.72 18.79 1.85
N LEU A 278 10.00 19.38 0.92
CA LEU A 278 9.06 20.49 1.14
C LEU A 278 7.74 20.12 0.46
N ASP A 279 6.68 20.11 1.24
CA ASP A 279 5.31 19.87 0.76
C ASP A 279 4.47 21.12 1.01
N ALA A 280 3.58 21.45 0.08
CA ALA A 280 2.52 22.40 0.33
C ALA A 280 1.25 21.96 -0.41
N SER A 281 0.10 22.24 0.21
CA SER A 281 -1.20 21.87 -0.33
C SER A 281 -2.27 22.87 0.06
N TYR A 282 -3.34 22.85 -0.71
CA TYR A 282 -4.58 23.56 -0.44
C TYR A 282 -5.75 22.64 -0.74
N SER A 283 -6.68 22.53 0.18
CA SER A 283 -7.88 21.70 0.06
C SER A 283 -9.16 22.54 0.18
N VAL A 284 -10.09 22.29 -0.72
CA VAL A 284 -11.47 22.79 -0.70
C VAL A 284 -12.35 21.67 -0.21
N LEU A 285 -12.98 21.85 0.93
CA LEU A 285 -13.65 20.81 1.69
C LEU A 285 -15.14 21.15 1.85
N GLU A 286 -16.04 20.28 1.39
CA GLU A 286 -17.49 20.54 1.36
C GLU A 286 -18.09 20.82 2.74
N LYS A 287 -17.72 20.02 3.75
CA LYS A 287 -18.33 20.07 5.09
C LYS A 287 -17.38 20.56 6.20
N ARG A 288 -16.22 21.06 5.83
CA ARG A 288 -15.19 21.59 6.71
C ARG A 288 -14.67 22.90 6.15
N ASN A 289 -13.94 23.65 6.96
CA ASN A 289 -13.23 24.82 6.45
C ASN A 289 -12.13 24.36 5.49
N ASP A 290 -11.92 25.11 4.43
CA ASP A 290 -10.80 24.93 3.53
C ASP A 290 -9.48 24.92 4.31
N GLY A 291 -8.54 24.12 3.85
CA GLY A 291 -7.27 23.91 4.53
C GLY A 291 -6.08 24.32 3.66
N SER A 292 -5.01 24.71 4.32
CA SER A 292 -3.70 24.83 3.66
C SER A 292 -2.62 24.29 4.58
N THR A 293 -1.69 23.55 4.01
CA THR A 293 -0.59 22.94 4.74
C THR A 293 0.74 23.26 4.08
N ILE A 294 1.75 23.56 4.88
CA ILE A 294 3.15 23.63 4.44
C ILE A 294 3.96 22.81 5.42
N ARG A 295 4.76 21.90 4.89
CA ARG A 295 5.63 21.03 5.67
C ARG A 295 7.04 21.02 5.11
N THR A 296 8.02 21.01 5.99
CA THR A 296 9.43 20.76 5.64
C THR A 296 9.95 19.57 6.44
N GLU A 297 10.74 18.74 5.81
CA GLU A 297 11.33 17.55 6.44
C GLU A 297 12.77 17.36 5.99
N ILE A 298 13.64 16.93 6.91
CA ILE A 298 14.96 16.44 6.61
C ILE A 298 15.05 14.98 7.05
N ARG A 299 15.26 14.09 6.09
CA ARG A 299 15.42 12.65 6.33
C ARG A 299 16.89 12.26 6.29
N TYR A 300 17.32 11.54 7.29
CA TYR A 300 18.63 10.93 7.33
C TYR A 300 18.50 9.40 7.25
N GLN A 301 19.17 8.79 6.28
CA GLN A 301 19.21 7.33 6.10
C GLN A 301 20.49 6.78 6.74
N PHE A 302 20.31 5.87 7.68
CA PHE A 302 21.40 5.22 8.40
C PHE A 302 22.06 4.11 7.59
#